data_cffaa365650f53b5c3b4b81b4a814c8a
#
_entry.id   cffaa365650f53b5c3b4b81b4a814c8a
#
_cell.length_a   1.000
_cell.length_b   1.000
_cell.length_c   1.000
_cell.angle_alpha   90.00
_cell.angle_beta   90.00
_cell.angle_gamma   90.00
#
_symmetry.space_group_name_H-M   'P 1'
#
loop_
_entity.id
_entity.type
_entity.pdbx_description
1 polymer ?
#
loop_
_entity_poly.entity_id
_entity_poly.type
_entity_poly.pdbx_seq_one_letter_code
_entity_poly.pdbx_strand_id
1 'polypeptide(L)'
;MKIKKATAMCAVLSGIMFGGAMTVSIPASASSKDQVTIYLTRHGETTGNVMQRVQGSSDFPLTKNGIEVANDLGYGLKGIRFKHAYTGNLTRQEVTAQHVLKYSNNKGTKVTTTPKLREGGYGSFEGDSIAADNQKIANVYGYQDGKEFQQATGKDYWNKLQDAYYKLDSENSQNTNLAKSDRAESAKQVQKRMSSELLHIAKTTQKQGGGNVLVVSSGMSINEYLSTMTNKYEGKPMQNAAVTKLVYKNGKFKVQGPIGTLHYVNKGQKIVADK
;
A
#
# COMPACT_ATOMS: atom_id res chain seq x y z
N MET A 1 -49.44 -63.70 28.10
CA MET A 1 -49.08 -65.09 28.52
C MET A 1 -47.59 -65.14 28.82
N LYS A 2 -47.32 -65.35 30.10
CA LYS A 2 -46.06 -65.76 30.75
C LYS A 2 -44.74 -64.98 30.53
N ILE A 3 -44.46 -64.26 31.56
CA ILE A 3 -43.20 -63.78 32.13
C ILE A 3 -42.17 -64.89 32.27
N LYS A 4 -40.92 -64.68 31.99
CA LYS A 4 -39.80 -65.27 32.74
C LYS A 4 -38.70 -64.21 33.02
N LYS A 5 -38.53 -63.99 34.31
CA LYS A 5 -37.38 -63.30 34.94
C LYS A 5 -36.18 -64.24 34.86
N ALA A 6 -35.01 -63.67 34.64
CA ALA A 6 -33.78 -64.35 35.00
C ALA A 6 -32.82 -63.29 35.60
N THR A 7 -32.52 -63.54 36.84
CA THR A 7 -31.60 -62.86 37.71
C THR A 7 -30.18 -63.44 37.50
N ALA A 8 -29.15 -62.61 37.36
CA ALA A 8 -27.77 -63.00 37.62
C ALA A 8 -26.92 -61.71 37.81
N MET A 9 -26.58 -61.47 38.97
CA MET A 9 -25.38 -61.67 39.75
C MET A 9 -24.24 -60.72 39.38
N CYS A 10 -23.98 -59.76 40.33
CA CYS A 10 -22.87 -58.83 40.37
C CYS A 10 -21.51 -59.54 40.34
N ALA A 11 -20.61 -59.07 39.49
CA ALA A 11 -19.19 -59.18 39.72
C ALA A 11 -18.55 -57.78 39.66
N VAL A 12 -18.08 -57.34 40.79
CA VAL A 12 -17.31 -56.11 40.93
C VAL A 12 -15.90 -56.41 40.44
N LEU A 13 -15.53 -55.79 39.31
CA LEU A 13 -14.12 -55.71 38.90
C LEU A 13 -13.70 -54.26 38.95
N SER A 14 -12.83 -54.01 39.95
CA SER A 14 -12.10 -52.71 40.13
C SER A 14 -11.09 -52.56 38.98
N GLY A 15 -11.48 -51.79 37.96
CA GLY A 15 -10.59 -51.38 36.89
C GLY A 15 -10.07 -49.97 37.15
N ILE A 16 -8.77 -49.87 37.42
CA ILE A 16 -8.03 -48.63 37.53
C ILE A 16 -8.10 -47.92 36.18
N MET A 17 -8.86 -46.80 36.11
CA MET A 17 -8.86 -45.94 34.94
C MET A 17 -7.58 -45.04 34.98
N PHE A 18 -6.60 -45.41 34.20
CA PHE A 18 -5.55 -44.47 33.79
C PHE A 18 -6.18 -43.44 32.84
N GLY A 19 -6.53 -42.28 33.39
CA GLY A 19 -6.93 -41.11 32.62
C GLY A 19 -5.75 -40.55 31.85
N GLY A 20 -5.49 -41.08 30.67
CA GLY A 20 -4.60 -40.43 29.71
C GLY A 20 -5.26 -39.15 29.20
N ALA A 21 -4.86 -37.99 29.72
CA ALA A 21 -5.20 -36.71 29.14
C ALA A 21 -4.61 -36.68 27.71
N MET A 22 -5.41 -36.93 26.70
CA MET A 22 -5.06 -36.59 25.33
C MET A 22 -4.94 -35.06 25.23
N THR A 23 -3.74 -34.56 25.38
CA THR A 23 -3.43 -33.20 24.99
C THR A 23 -3.60 -33.12 23.47
N VAL A 24 -4.74 -32.61 23.05
CA VAL A 24 -4.92 -32.16 21.66
C VAL A 24 -3.94 -31.01 21.50
N SER A 25 -2.77 -31.30 20.95
CA SER A 25 -1.84 -30.30 20.47
C SER A 25 -2.52 -29.60 19.30
N ILE A 26 -3.17 -28.44 19.55
CA ILE A 26 -3.55 -27.52 18.50
C ILE A 26 -2.25 -27.22 17.76
N PRO A 27 -2.12 -27.53 16.46
CA PRO A 27 -0.91 -27.17 15.74
C PRO A 27 -0.78 -25.66 15.85
N ALA A 28 0.28 -25.19 16.55
CA ALA A 28 0.66 -23.80 16.53
C ALA A 28 0.71 -23.42 15.04
N SER A 29 -0.14 -22.46 14.65
CA SER A 29 -0.16 -21.94 13.29
C SER A 29 1.29 -21.68 12.93
N ALA A 30 1.85 -22.47 12.01
CA ALA A 30 3.23 -22.34 11.59
C ALA A 30 3.38 -20.89 11.14
N SER A 31 4.01 -20.06 11.99
CA SER A 31 4.49 -18.75 11.62
C SER A 31 5.34 -19.03 10.39
N SER A 32 4.85 -18.69 9.21
CA SER A 32 5.56 -18.95 7.98
C SER A 32 6.77 -18.01 8.00
N LYS A 33 7.89 -18.52 8.49
CA LYS A 33 9.17 -17.79 8.63
C LYS A 33 9.59 -17.06 7.35
N ASP A 34 8.91 -17.35 6.24
CA ASP A 34 9.23 -16.83 4.91
C ASP A 34 8.17 -15.87 4.34
N GLN A 35 7.13 -15.56 5.08
CA GLN A 35 6.10 -14.61 4.61
C GLN A 35 6.56 -13.18 4.82
N VAL A 36 6.39 -12.33 3.80
CA VAL A 36 6.58 -10.89 3.91
C VAL A 36 5.24 -10.19 3.76
N THR A 37 4.95 -9.26 4.67
CA THR A 37 3.77 -8.40 4.58
C THR A 37 4.23 -6.96 4.37
N ILE A 38 3.95 -6.40 3.21
CA ILE A 38 4.22 -5.00 2.89
C ILE A 38 2.98 -4.17 3.22
N TYR A 39 3.15 -3.15 4.05
CA TYR A 39 2.19 -2.08 4.29
C TYR A 39 2.53 -0.95 3.34
N LEU A 40 1.92 -0.97 2.15
CA LEU A 40 2.12 0.02 1.10
C LEU A 40 1.16 1.18 1.34
N THR A 41 1.70 2.37 1.55
CA THR A 41 0.91 3.57 1.87
C THR A 41 1.29 4.76 1.00
N ARG A 42 0.31 5.64 0.73
CA ARG A 42 0.55 6.96 0.15
C ARG A 42 1.08 7.91 1.24
N HIS A 43 1.95 8.84 0.86
CA HIS A 43 2.39 9.93 1.74
C HIS A 43 1.23 10.76 2.29
N GLY A 44 1.45 11.50 3.38
CA GLY A 44 0.51 12.46 3.97
C GLY A 44 0.16 13.61 3.00
N GLU A 45 -0.82 14.43 3.37
CA GLU A 45 -1.23 15.59 2.58
C GLU A 45 -0.07 16.59 2.42
N THR A 46 0.08 17.11 1.20
CA THR A 46 1.08 18.12 0.85
C THR A 46 0.46 19.46 0.50
N THR A 47 1.25 20.54 0.53
CA THR A 47 0.83 21.84 -0.01
C THR A 47 0.41 21.72 -1.48
N GLY A 48 1.07 20.85 -2.27
CA GLY A 48 0.69 20.57 -3.65
C GLY A 48 -0.70 19.90 -3.77
N ASN A 49 -1.08 19.01 -2.82
CA ASN A 49 -2.45 18.47 -2.79
C ASN A 49 -3.50 19.57 -2.53
N VAL A 50 -3.24 20.44 -1.56
CA VAL A 50 -4.16 21.56 -1.22
C VAL A 50 -4.28 22.53 -2.40
N MET A 51 -3.18 22.87 -3.05
CA MET A 51 -3.15 23.78 -4.20
C MET A 51 -3.55 23.12 -5.52
N GLN A 52 -3.90 21.83 -5.52
CA GLN A 52 -4.25 21.06 -6.73
C GLN A 52 -3.15 21.15 -7.80
N ARG A 53 -1.88 20.88 -7.40
CA ARG A 53 -0.73 20.88 -8.30
C ARG A 53 -0.30 19.47 -8.68
N VAL A 54 0.19 19.34 -9.91
CA VAL A 54 0.88 18.14 -10.38
C VAL A 54 2.19 18.00 -9.61
N GLN A 55 2.43 16.83 -9.00
CA GLN A 55 3.57 16.62 -8.12
C GLN A 55 4.17 15.20 -8.31
N GLY A 56 4.92 15.04 -9.36
CA GLY A 56 5.76 13.87 -9.59
C GLY A 56 7.13 14.07 -8.95
N SER A 57 8.08 14.65 -9.69
CA SER A 57 9.40 15.06 -9.21
C SER A 57 9.36 16.36 -8.40
N SER A 58 8.36 17.22 -8.59
CA SER A 58 8.10 18.40 -7.76
C SER A 58 7.87 18.00 -6.32
N ASP A 59 8.73 18.47 -5.41
CA ASP A 59 8.74 18.04 -4.01
C ASP A 59 8.08 19.07 -3.09
N PHE A 60 6.75 19.00 -3.00
CA PHE A 60 5.96 19.82 -2.09
C PHE A 60 6.00 19.25 -0.66
N PRO A 61 6.18 20.10 0.37
CA PRO A 61 6.23 19.67 1.77
C PRO A 61 4.86 19.17 2.25
N LEU A 62 4.87 18.36 3.31
CA LEU A 62 3.64 17.99 4.01
C LEU A 62 3.03 19.23 4.66
N THR A 63 1.69 19.28 4.67
CA THR A 63 0.93 20.25 5.48
C THR A 63 0.94 19.81 6.95
N LYS A 64 0.48 20.69 7.84
CA LYS A 64 0.22 20.30 9.24
C LYS A 64 -0.72 19.10 9.32
N ASN A 65 -1.81 19.11 8.57
CA ASN A 65 -2.75 18.00 8.47
C ASN A 65 -2.08 16.73 7.93
N GLY A 66 -1.20 16.84 6.92
CA GLY A 66 -0.44 15.70 6.40
C GLY A 66 0.48 15.05 7.43
N ILE A 67 1.09 15.86 8.30
CA ILE A 67 1.89 15.37 9.43
C ILE A 67 0.99 14.67 10.47
N GLU A 68 -0.16 15.26 10.81
CA GLU A 68 -1.11 14.69 11.75
C GLU A 68 -1.64 13.34 11.26
N VAL A 69 -2.05 13.24 10.00
CA VAL A 69 -2.51 11.98 9.39
C VAL A 69 -1.40 10.91 9.37
N ALA A 70 -0.14 11.30 9.17
CA ALA A 70 0.99 10.37 9.28
C ALA A 70 1.21 9.89 10.72
N ASN A 71 1.00 10.76 11.72
CA ASN A 71 1.03 10.38 13.13
C ASN A 71 -0.09 9.39 13.46
N ASP A 72 -1.31 9.67 13.01
CA ASP A 72 -2.48 8.82 13.21
C ASP A 72 -2.27 7.44 12.59
N LEU A 73 -1.75 7.38 11.36
CA LEU A 73 -1.35 6.12 10.75
C LEU A 73 -0.35 5.36 11.64
N GLY A 74 0.64 6.06 12.19
CA GLY A 74 1.59 5.49 13.13
C GLY A 74 0.92 4.92 14.38
N TYR A 75 0.04 5.67 15.03
CA TYR A 75 -0.73 5.20 16.18
C TYR A 75 -1.59 3.99 15.85
N GLY A 76 -2.24 3.96 14.69
CA GLY A 76 -3.06 2.84 14.24
C GLY A 76 -2.27 1.57 13.92
N LEU A 77 -1.00 1.72 13.57
CA LEU A 77 -0.06 0.63 13.31
C LEU A 77 0.72 0.17 14.55
N LYS A 78 0.43 0.71 15.76
CA LYS A 78 1.03 0.22 17.00
C LYS A 78 0.81 -1.28 17.16
N GLY A 79 1.86 -1.96 17.63
CA GLY A 79 1.88 -3.43 17.76
C GLY A 79 2.36 -4.16 16.52
N ILE A 80 2.47 -3.48 15.37
CA ILE A 80 3.12 -4.03 14.19
C ILE A 80 4.60 -3.69 14.24
N ARG A 81 5.45 -4.72 14.32
CA ARG A 81 6.90 -4.56 14.26
C ARG A 81 7.33 -4.57 12.80
N PHE A 82 7.91 -3.48 12.34
CA PHE A 82 8.52 -3.36 11.02
C PHE A 82 9.98 -3.78 11.06
N LYS A 83 10.34 -4.73 10.22
CA LYS A 83 11.72 -5.17 10.04
C LYS A 83 12.52 -4.19 9.19
N HIS A 84 11.87 -3.62 8.18
CA HIS A 84 12.42 -2.63 7.26
C HIS A 84 11.38 -1.56 6.94
N ALA A 85 11.86 -0.39 6.52
CA ALA A 85 11.04 0.65 5.93
C ALA A 85 11.71 1.16 4.64
N TYR A 86 10.91 1.37 3.61
CA TYR A 86 11.35 1.91 2.32
C TYR A 86 10.47 3.07 1.91
N THR A 87 11.08 4.05 1.22
CA THR A 87 10.34 5.20 0.68
C THR A 87 10.87 5.58 -0.69
N GLY A 88 10.06 6.31 -1.46
CA GLY A 88 10.62 7.17 -2.49
C GLY A 88 11.54 8.21 -1.86
N ASN A 89 12.38 8.84 -2.66
CA ASN A 89 13.39 9.82 -2.22
C ASN A 89 12.88 11.27 -2.30
N LEU A 90 11.58 11.48 -2.09
CA LEU A 90 10.98 12.81 -2.01
C LEU A 90 10.60 13.09 -0.56
N THR A 91 10.80 14.35 -0.12
CA THR A 91 10.61 14.78 1.27
C THR A 91 9.26 14.35 1.85
N ARG A 92 8.18 14.49 1.07
CA ARG A 92 6.83 14.08 1.51
C ARG A 92 6.71 12.61 1.89
N GLN A 93 7.45 11.73 1.20
CA GLN A 93 7.45 10.29 1.46
C GLN A 93 8.33 9.94 2.66
N GLU A 94 9.52 10.53 2.74
CA GLU A 94 10.47 10.31 3.84
C GLU A 94 9.91 10.80 5.18
N VAL A 95 9.38 12.03 5.21
CA VAL A 95 8.77 12.60 6.44
C VAL A 95 7.56 11.77 6.87
N THR A 96 6.71 11.32 5.93
CA THR A 96 5.60 10.42 6.26
C THR A 96 6.11 9.14 6.94
N ALA A 97 7.14 8.49 6.38
CA ALA A 97 7.70 7.27 6.96
C ALA A 97 8.27 7.50 8.36
N GLN A 98 9.01 8.60 8.57
CA GLN A 98 9.58 8.96 9.88
C GLN A 98 8.49 9.12 10.93
N HIS A 99 7.40 9.81 10.61
CA HIS A 99 6.27 10.01 11.51
C HIS A 99 5.54 8.68 11.82
N VAL A 100 5.26 7.88 10.80
CA VAL A 100 4.66 6.55 10.98
C VAL A 100 5.53 5.68 11.91
N LEU A 101 6.83 5.59 11.68
CA LEU A 101 7.74 4.78 12.50
C LEU A 101 7.84 5.31 13.93
N LYS A 102 7.88 6.63 14.11
CA LYS A 102 7.92 7.27 15.42
C LYS A 102 6.71 6.88 16.28
N TYR A 103 5.50 7.00 15.73
CA TYR A 103 4.26 6.82 16.49
C TYR A 103 3.76 5.37 16.53
N SER A 104 4.31 4.48 15.69
CA SER A 104 4.06 3.03 15.77
C SER A 104 5.04 2.26 16.67
N ASN A 105 5.91 2.97 17.43
CA ASN A 105 6.99 2.39 18.27
C ASN A 105 8.06 1.62 17.47
N ASN A 106 8.35 2.08 16.25
CA ASN A 106 9.37 1.50 15.35
C ASN A 106 10.52 2.49 15.05
N LYS A 107 10.82 3.43 15.95
CA LYS A 107 11.84 4.49 15.76
C LYS A 107 13.23 3.98 15.33
N GLY A 108 13.60 2.77 15.75
CA GLY A 108 14.88 2.15 15.39
C GLY A 108 14.92 1.50 14.01
N THR A 109 13.79 1.45 13.29
CA THR A 109 13.75 0.87 11.96
C THR A 109 14.40 1.79 10.94
N LYS A 110 15.46 1.32 10.28
CA LYS A 110 16.15 2.08 9.23
C LYS A 110 15.22 2.31 8.04
N VAL A 111 15.15 3.56 7.58
CA VAL A 111 14.49 3.93 6.33
C VAL A 111 15.50 3.86 5.19
N THR A 112 15.15 3.15 4.13
CA THR A 112 15.92 3.10 2.87
C THR A 112 15.14 3.83 1.79
N THR A 113 15.76 4.81 1.16
CA THR A 113 15.16 5.59 0.06
C THR A 113 15.53 5.01 -1.29
N THR A 114 14.59 5.05 -2.24
CA THR A 114 14.82 4.62 -3.62
C THR A 114 13.96 5.41 -4.60
N PRO A 115 14.53 5.93 -5.69
CA PRO A 115 13.75 6.66 -6.70
C PRO A 115 12.69 5.79 -7.37
N LYS A 116 12.78 4.47 -7.30
CA LYS A 116 11.80 3.56 -7.90
C LYS A 116 10.45 3.56 -7.18
N LEU A 117 10.36 4.11 -5.96
CA LEU A 117 9.12 4.27 -5.20
C LEU A 117 8.54 5.69 -5.28
N ARG A 118 9.11 6.59 -6.12
CA ARG A 118 8.56 7.93 -6.36
C ARG A 118 7.21 7.86 -7.07
N GLU A 119 6.54 9.02 -7.13
CA GLU A 119 5.40 9.25 -8.03
C GLU A 119 5.82 9.13 -9.48
N GLY A 120 4.86 8.98 -10.41
CA GLY A 120 5.10 9.12 -11.83
C GLY A 120 5.77 10.46 -12.16
N GLY A 121 6.72 10.46 -13.08
CA GLY A 121 7.26 11.70 -13.63
C GLY A 121 6.26 12.31 -14.60
N TYR A 122 6.06 13.63 -14.52
CA TYR A 122 5.14 14.36 -15.40
C TYR A 122 5.88 15.33 -16.34
N GLY A 123 7.19 15.35 -16.33
CA GLY A 123 8.02 16.15 -17.24
C GLY A 123 7.70 17.63 -17.17
N SER A 124 7.33 18.21 -18.31
CA SER A 124 7.00 19.63 -18.44
C SER A 124 5.74 20.08 -17.69
N PHE A 125 4.99 19.16 -17.13
CA PHE A 125 3.78 19.45 -16.36
C PHE A 125 4.03 19.48 -14.84
N GLU A 126 5.27 19.28 -14.41
CA GLU A 126 5.62 19.33 -13.00
C GLU A 126 5.30 20.69 -12.38
N GLY A 127 4.45 20.70 -11.34
CA GLY A 127 4.00 21.93 -10.68
C GLY A 127 2.82 22.64 -11.33
N ASP A 128 2.35 22.19 -12.49
CA ASP A 128 1.20 22.76 -13.17
C ASP A 128 -0.11 22.58 -12.39
N SER A 129 -1.11 23.39 -12.72
CA SER A 129 -2.46 23.24 -12.19
C SER A 129 -3.15 22.03 -12.82
N ILE A 130 -3.62 21.10 -11.98
CA ILE A 130 -4.40 19.94 -12.45
C ILE A 130 -5.61 20.39 -13.28
N ALA A 131 -6.28 21.48 -12.86
CA ALA A 131 -7.44 22.02 -13.58
C ALA A 131 -7.06 22.54 -14.98
N ALA A 132 -5.88 23.17 -15.13
CA ALA A 132 -5.40 23.66 -16.42
C ALA A 132 -5.04 22.53 -17.40
N ASP A 133 -4.63 21.37 -16.86
CA ASP A 133 -4.24 20.23 -17.68
C ASP A 133 -5.42 19.31 -18.06
N ASN A 134 -6.49 19.33 -17.28
CA ASN A 134 -7.62 18.41 -17.48
C ASN A 134 -8.15 18.39 -18.91
N GLN A 135 -8.30 19.57 -19.56
CA GLN A 135 -8.77 19.65 -20.94
C GLN A 135 -7.76 19.09 -21.94
N LYS A 136 -6.47 19.41 -21.75
CA LYS A 136 -5.39 18.89 -22.62
C LYS A 136 -5.36 17.36 -22.56
N ILE A 137 -5.48 16.80 -21.35
CA ILE A 137 -5.49 15.36 -21.10
C ILE A 137 -6.72 14.69 -21.74
N ALA A 138 -7.92 15.25 -21.54
CA ALA A 138 -9.14 14.74 -22.17
C ALA A 138 -9.04 14.71 -23.69
N ASN A 139 -8.49 15.76 -24.28
CA ASN A 139 -8.32 15.89 -25.74
C ASN A 139 -7.38 14.81 -26.32
N VAL A 140 -6.41 14.28 -25.55
CA VAL A 140 -5.52 13.18 -25.99
C VAL A 140 -6.31 11.96 -26.47
N TYR A 141 -7.49 11.74 -25.84
CA TYR A 141 -8.35 10.60 -26.13
C TYR A 141 -9.69 10.98 -26.78
N GLY A 142 -9.87 12.26 -27.17
CA GLY A 142 -11.08 12.73 -27.86
C GLY A 142 -12.29 12.94 -26.96
N TYR A 143 -12.10 13.08 -25.64
CA TYR A 143 -13.18 13.40 -24.71
C TYR A 143 -13.39 14.91 -24.59
N GLN A 144 -14.63 15.33 -24.25
CA GLN A 144 -15.00 16.74 -24.15
C GLN A 144 -14.34 17.42 -22.95
N ASP A 145 -14.23 16.69 -21.81
CA ASP A 145 -13.62 17.21 -20.59
C ASP A 145 -13.03 16.07 -19.71
N GLY A 146 -12.35 16.46 -18.63
CA GLY A 146 -11.74 15.52 -17.72
C GLY A 146 -12.73 14.63 -16.97
N LYS A 147 -13.99 15.08 -16.78
CA LYS A 147 -15.02 14.28 -16.12
C LYS A 147 -15.50 13.14 -17.03
N GLU A 148 -15.78 13.45 -18.29
CA GLU A 148 -16.11 12.44 -19.29
C GLU A 148 -14.97 11.42 -19.44
N PHE A 149 -13.73 11.91 -19.56
CA PHE A 149 -12.54 11.07 -19.59
C PHE A 149 -12.47 10.11 -18.41
N GLN A 150 -12.66 10.60 -17.18
CA GLN A 150 -12.62 9.78 -15.98
C GLN A 150 -13.73 8.74 -15.97
N GLN A 151 -14.95 9.10 -16.32
CA GLN A 151 -16.10 8.19 -16.37
C GLN A 151 -15.92 7.09 -17.42
N ALA A 152 -15.49 7.46 -18.62
CA ALA A 152 -15.32 6.53 -19.74
C ALA A 152 -14.17 5.54 -19.52
N THR A 153 -13.10 5.96 -18.84
CA THR A 153 -11.93 5.12 -18.60
C THR A 153 -12.05 4.25 -17.34
N GLY A 154 -12.90 4.63 -16.40
CA GLY A 154 -13.21 3.85 -15.20
C GLY A 154 -11.97 3.42 -14.43
N LYS A 155 -11.78 2.12 -14.21
CA LYS A 155 -10.63 1.59 -13.46
C LYS A 155 -9.27 1.83 -14.14
N ASP A 156 -9.25 2.13 -15.43
CA ASP A 156 -8.02 2.37 -16.19
C ASP A 156 -7.63 3.86 -16.21
N TYR A 157 -8.40 4.72 -15.55
CA TYR A 157 -8.22 6.16 -15.52
C TYR A 157 -6.79 6.59 -15.21
N TRP A 158 -6.18 6.04 -14.15
CA TRP A 158 -4.85 6.46 -13.69
C TRP A 158 -3.74 6.10 -14.70
N ASN A 159 -3.83 4.92 -15.31
CA ASN A 159 -2.89 4.53 -16.38
C ASN A 159 -3.00 5.46 -17.59
N LYS A 160 -4.23 5.73 -18.02
CA LYS A 160 -4.46 6.62 -19.16
C LYS A 160 -4.08 8.07 -18.87
N LEU A 161 -4.29 8.53 -17.63
CA LEU A 161 -3.86 9.85 -17.20
C LEU A 161 -2.34 10.00 -17.28
N GLN A 162 -1.60 9.02 -16.78
CA GLN A 162 -0.13 8.98 -16.85
C GLN A 162 0.34 8.93 -18.30
N ASP A 163 -0.27 8.09 -19.13
CA ASP A 163 0.08 7.99 -20.56
C ASP A 163 -0.26 9.27 -21.35
N ALA A 164 -1.30 10.03 -20.94
CA ALA A 164 -1.60 11.32 -21.52
C ALA A 164 -0.50 12.36 -21.22
N TYR A 165 -0.05 12.44 -19.98
CA TYR A 165 1.08 13.29 -19.60
C TYR A 165 2.35 12.90 -20.37
N TYR A 166 2.64 11.61 -20.45
CA TYR A 166 3.78 11.09 -21.22
C TYR A 166 3.73 11.52 -22.68
N LYS A 167 2.57 11.38 -23.33
CA LYS A 167 2.37 11.78 -24.73
C LYS A 167 2.54 13.29 -24.90
N LEU A 168 1.84 14.08 -24.12
CA LEU A 168 1.87 15.55 -24.18
C LEU A 168 3.28 16.10 -23.89
N ASP A 169 3.99 15.53 -22.90
CA ASP A 169 5.37 15.93 -22.62
C ASP A 169 6.31 15.59 -23.78
N SER A 170 6.15 14.43 -24.42
CA SER A 170 6.96 14.03 -25.58
C SER A 170 6.77 14.93 -26.80
N GLU A 171 5.59 15.51 -26.95
CA GLU A 171 5.21 16.40 -28.05
C GLU A 171 5.56 17.88 -27.73
N ASN A 172 5.94 18.21 -26.51
CA ASN A 172 6.22 19.57 -26.07
C ASN A 172 7.61 20.02 -26.47
N SER A 173 7.70 20.70 -27.62
CA SER A 173 8.95 21.22 -28.19
C SER A 173 9.63 22.30 -27.32
N GLN A 174 8.90 22.95 -26.40
CA GLN A 174 9.45 23.99 -25.52
C GLN A 174 10.30 23.42 -24.37
N ASN A 175 10.26 22.11 -24.13
CA ASN A 175 11.01 21.45 -23.05
C ASN A 175 12.18 20.59 -23.55
N THR A 176 12.83 21.01 -24.63
CA THR A 176 14.01 20.33 -25.18
C THR A 176 15.19 20.29 -24.21
N ASN A 177 15.21 21.17 -23.19
CA ASN A 177 16.29 21.26 -22.20
C ASN A 177 16.11 20.35 -20.98
N LEU A 178 14.98 19.68 -20.82
CA LEU A 178 14.81 18.70 -19.75
C LEU A 178 15.66 17.46 -20.04
N ALA A 179 16.44 17.03 -19.05
CA ALA A 179 17.14 15.77 -19.14
C ALA A 179 16.15 14.61 -19.33
N LYS A 180 16.58 13.55 -20.00
CA LYS A 180 15.72 12.39 -20.27
C LYS A 180 15.14 11.78 -18.98
N SER A 181 15.88 11.84 -17.86
CA SER A 181 15.46 11.38 -16.55
C SER A 181 14.33 12.23 -15.92
N ASP A 182 14.13 13.45 -16.41
CA ASP A 182 13.20 14.43 -15.86
C ASP A 182 11.94 14.58 -16.73
N ARG A 183 11.89 13.82 -17.84
CA ARG A 183 10.72 13.74 -18.73
C ARG A 183 9.62 12.88 -18.11
N ALA A 184 8.39 13.03 -18.60
CA ALA A 184 7.28 12.23 -18.13
C ALA A 184 7.51 10.73 -18.36
N GLU A 185 7.06 9.92 -17.42
CA GLU A 185 7.04 8.46 -17.55
C GLU A 185 5.70 8.00 -18.14
N SER A 186 5.70 6.91 -18.92
CA SER A 186 4.47 6.19 -19.24
C SER A 186 4.00 5.34 -18.05
N ALA A 187 2.71 5.01 -17.99
CA ALA A 187 2.17 4.10 -16.98
C ALA A 187 2.95 2.77 -16.90
N LYS A 188 3.32 2.24 -18.06
CA LYS A 188 4.12 0.99 -18.15
C LYS A 188 5.52 1.12 -17.51
N GLN A 189 6.16 2.29 -17.63
CA GLN A 189 7.45 2.53 -16.98
C GLN A 189 7.30 2.57 -15.46
N VAL A 190 6.29 3.28 -14.96
CA VAL A 190 5.96 3.35 -13.53
C VAL A 190 5.62 1.96 -12.97
N GLN A 191 4.72 1.21 -13.63
CA GLN A 191 4.36 -0.16 -13.28
C GLN A 191 5.59 -1.08 -13.18
N LYS A 192 6.49 -0.99 -14.16
CA LYS A 192 7.70 -1.81 -14.22
C LYS A 192 8.64 -1.52 -13.04
N ARG A 193 8.93 -0.22 -12.75
CA ARG A 193 9.85 0.12 -11.65
C ARG A 193 9.25 -0.22 -10.28
N MET A 194 7.95 0.07 -10.08
CA MET A 194 7.24 -0.27 -8.85
C MET A 194 7.22 -1.79 -8.61
N SER A 195 6.86 -2.58 -9.62
CA SER A 195 6.84 -4.04 -9.53
C SER A 195 8.22 -4.61 -9.23
N SER A 196 9.25 -4.12 -9.92
CA SER A 196 10.63 -4.54 -9.71
C SER A 196 11.10 -4.26 -8.28
N GLU A 197 10.81 -3.04 -7.76
CA GLU A 197 11.26 -2.64 -6.44
C GLU A 197 10.52 -3.37 -5.32
N LEU A 198 9.18 -3.47 -5.41
CA LEU A 198 8.41 -4.21 -4.41
C LEU A 198 8.79 -5.69 -4.36
N LEU A 199 9.10 -6.29 -5.52
CA LEU A 199 9.60 -7.67 -5.58
C LEU A 199 11.00 -7.79 -4.96
N HIS A 200 11.90 -6.83 -5.22
CA HIS A 200 13.22 -6.77 -4.60
C HIS A 200 13.12 -6.67 -3.07
N ILE A 201 12.31 -5.76 -2.56
CA ILE A 201 12.03 -5.58 -1.12
C ILE A 201 11.51 -6.89 -0.50
N ALA A 202 10.51 -7.52 -1.14
CA ALA A 202 9.92 -8.75 -0.64
C ALA A 202 10.94 -9.90 -0.60
N LYS A 203 11.70 -10.11 -1.68
CA LYS A 203 12.74 -11.17 -1.74
C LYS A 203 13.85 -10.93 -0.73
N THR A 204 14.32 -9.70 -0.57
CA THR A 204 15.36 -9.33 0.40
C THR A 204 14.88 -9.60 1.83
N THR A 205 13.65 -9.17 2.17
CA THR A 205 13.07 -9.42 3.48
C THR A 205 12.82 -10.92 3.73
N GLN A 206 12.38 -11.65 2.71
CA GLN A 206 12.15 -13.09 2.80
C GLN A 206 13.43 -13.85 3.10
N LYS A 207 14.54 -13.55 2.41
CA LYS A 207 15.86 -14.13 2.69
C LYS A 207 16.34 -13.92 4.13
N GLN A 208 15.83 -12.90 4.80
CA GLN A 208 16.13 -12.59 6.19
C GLN A 208 15.10 -13.18 7.18
N GLY A 209 14.26 -14.11 6.75
CA GLY A 209 13.25 -14.79 7.58
C GLY A 209 11.88 -14.10 7.60
N GLY A 210 11.54 -13.31 6.57
CA GLY A 210 10.24 -12.69 6.43
C GLY A 210 9.98 -11.53 7.41
N GLY A 211 8.72 -11.12 7.53
CA GLY A 211 8.28 -10.08 8.45
C GLY A 211 7.51 -8.93 7.78
N ASN A 212 7.20 -7.88 8.57
CA ASN A 212 6.48 -6.73 8.06
C ASN A 212 7.45 -5.66 7.56
N VAL A 213 7.05 -5.00 6.49
CA VAL A 213 7.78 -3.90 5.85
C VAL A 213 6.82 -2.73 5.66
N LEU A 214 7.25 -1.53 6.04
CA LEU A 214 6.58 -0.28 5.68
C LEU A 214 7.12 0.19 4.34
N VAL A 215 6.23 0.52 3.40
CA VAL A 215 6.61 1.16 2.13
C VAL A 215 5.76 2.40 1.93
N VAL A 216 6.42 3.57 1.85
CA VAL A 216 5.75 4.84 1.55
C VAL A 216 6.05 5.26 0.12
N SER A 217 4.99 5.44 -0.66
CA SER A 217 5.03 5.84 -2.06
C SER A 217 3.98 6.93 -2.33
N SER A 218 3.55 7.07 -3.55
CA SER A 218 2.61 8.11 -4.00
C SER A 218 1.37 7.52 -4.67
N GLY A 219 0.33 8.33 -4.79
CA GLY A 219 -1.00 7.84 -5.12
C GLY A 219 -1.13 7.20 -6.49
N MET A 220 -0.62 7.84 -7.54
CA MET A 220 -0.71 7.28 -8.89
C MET A 220 0.17 6.05 -9.05
N SER A 221 1.43 6.10 -8.61
CA SER A 221 2.32 4.94 -8.71
C SER A 221 1.78 3.71 -7.98
N ILE A 222 1.10 3.88 -6.83
CA ILE A 222 0.41 2.79 -6.14
C ILE A 222 -0.75 2.26 -6.98
N ASN A 223 -1.58 3.15 -7.53
CA ASN A 223 -2.72 2.79 -8.36
C ASN A 223 -2.29 2.05 -9.64
N GLU A 224 -1.29 2.56 -10.34
CA GLU A 224 -0.74 1.95 -11.54
C GLU A 224 -0.15 0.56 -11.27
N TYR A 225 0.58 0.39 -10.18
CA TYR A 225 1.07 -0.92 -9.77
C TYR A 225 -0.09 -1.89 -9.46
N LEU A 226 -1.08 -1.46 -8.68
CA LEU A 226 -2.21 -2.31 -8.29
C LEU A 226 -3.10 -2.69 -9.47
N SER A 227 -3.22 -1.83 -10.50
CA SER A 227 -4.00 -2.12 -11.70
C SER A 227 -3.51 -3.34 -12.47
N THR A 228 -2.21 -3.63 -12.40
CA THR A 228 -1.59 -4.81 -13.05
C THR A 228 -1.43 -6.00 -12.13
N MET A 229 -1.45 -5.76 -10.80
CA MET A 229 -1.12 -6.78 -9.81
C MET A 229 -2.35 -7.57 -9.35
N THR A 230 -3.54 -6.99 -9.39
CA THR A 230 -4.75 -7.64 -8.87
C THR A 230 -6.02 -7.23 -9.61
N ASN A 231 -6.91 -8.20 -9.83
CA ASN A 231 -8.24 -7.96 -10.38
C ASN A 231 -9.23 -7.31 -9.38
N LYS A 232 -8.81 -7.16 -8.10
CA LYS A 232 -9.59 -6.44 -7.07
C LYS A 232 -9.46 -4.91 -7.17
N TYR A 233 -8.61 -4.43 -8.08
CA TYR A 233 -8.42 -3.01 -8.29
C TYR A 233 -9.63 -2.40 -8.98
N GLU A 234 -10.16 -1.30 -8.42
CA GLU A 234 -11.37 -0.63 -8.89
C GLU A 234 -11.13 0.78 -9.45
N GLY A 235 -9.88 1.24 -9.51
CA GLY A 235 -9.54 2.57 -10.01
C GLY A 235 -9.85 3.73 -9.05
N LYS A 236 -10.20 3.46 -7.78
CA LYS A 236 -10.47 4.50 -6.81
C LYS A 236 -9.21 5.34 -6.49
N PRO A 237 -9.36 6.66 -6.26
CA PRO A 237 -8.24 7.50 -5.85
C PRO A 237 -7.61 6.99 -4.55
N MET A 238 -6.28 6.88 -4.51
CA MET A 238 -5.55 6.56 -3.29
C MET A 238 -5.52 7.79 -2.38
N GLN A 239 -6.18 7.74 -1.22
CA GLN A 239 -6.19 8.84 -0.25
C GLN A 239 -4.84 8.95 0.48
N ASN A 240 -4.54 10.15 1.05
CA ASN A 240 -3.32 10.34 1.84
C ASN A 240 -3.28 9.40 3.04
N ALA A 241 -2.14 8.79 3.29
CA ALA A 241 -1.90 7.78 4.33
C ALA A 241 -2.78 6.51 4.25
N ALA A 242 -3.54 6.32 3.15
CA ALA A 242 -4.27 5.08 2.93
C ALA A 242 -3.32 3.91 2.70
N VAL A 243 -3.67 2.74 3.23
CA VAL A 243 -2.81 1.54 3.25
C VAL A 243 -3.40 0.42 2.41
N THR A 244 -2.56 -0.23 1.61
CA THR A 244 -2.85 -1.52 0.99
C THR A 244 -1.87 -2.57 1.53
N LYS A 245 -2.36 -3.66 2.07
CA LYS A 245 -1.50 -4.77 2.51
C LYS A 245 -1.24 -5.74 1.39
N LEU A 246 0.04 -5.99 1.13
CA LEU A 246 0.52 -6.97 0.16
C LEU A 246 1.23 -8.10 0.91
N VAL A 247 0.78 -9.32 0.71
CA VAL A 247 1.43 -10.51 1.26
C VAL A 247 2.21 -11.20 0.15
N TYR A 248 3.52 -11.33 0.34
CA TYR A 248 4.40 -12.10 -0.54
C TYR A 248 4.70 -13.45 0.09
N LYS A 249 4.33 -14.51 -0.60
CA LYS A 249 4.57 -15.90 -0.21
C LYS A 249 4.66 -16.78 -1.45
N ASN A 250 5.56 -17.76 -1.45
CA ASN A 250 5.75 -18.71 -2.57
C ASN A 250 5.95 -17.99 -3.92
N GLY A 251 6.75 -16.92 -3.93
CA GLY A 251 7.11 -16.18 -5.15
C GLY A 251 6.04 -15.24 -5.68
N LYS A 252 4.88 -15.09 -5.02
CA LYS A 252 3.73 -14.31 -5.51
C LYS A 252 3.21 -13.33 -4.46
N PHE A 253 2.76 -12.17 -4.95
CA PHE A 253 2.01 -11.21 -4.14
C PHE A 253 0.50 -11.52 -4.16
N LYS A 254 -0.15 -11.24 -3.03
CA LYS A 254 -1.61 -11.17 -2.91
C LYS A 254 -2.00 -9.94 -2.09
N VAL A 255 -3.06 -9.25 -2.48
CA VAL A 255 -3.68 -8.22 -1.64
C VAL A 255 -4.42 -8.88 -0.49
N GLN A 256 -4.15 -8.41 0.73
CA GLN A 256 -4.84 -8.84 1.94
C GLN A 256 -5.73 -7.70 2.47
N GLY A 257 -7.03 -7.90 2.46
CA GLY A 257 -8.01 -6.89 2.87
C GLY A 257 -8.31 -5.86 1.77
N PRO A 258 -8.89 -4.71 2.14
CA PRO A 258 -9.23 -3.64 1.21
C PRO A 258 -8.00 -2.95 0.62
N ILE A 259 -8.15 -2.44 -0.61
CA ILE A 259 -7.16 -1.57 -1.25
C ILE A 259 -7.39 -0.14 -0.74
N GLY A 260 -6.30 0.55 -0.39
CA GLY A 260 -6.36 1.97 -0.02
C GLY A 260 -7.23 2.27 1.21
N THR A 261 -7.17 1.42 2.23
CA THR A 261 -7.99 1.61 3.43
C THR A 261 -7.42 2.67 4.37
N LEU A 262 -8.30 3.51 4.93
CA LEU A 262 -8.01 4.43 6.03
C LEU A 262 -8.20 3.79 7.42
N HIS A 263 -8.46 2.49 7.49
CA HIS A 263 -8.70 1.78 8.77
C HIS A 263 -7.64 2.11 9.83
N TYR A 264 -6.37 2.13 9.46
CA TYR A 264 -5.27 2.39 10.39
C TYR A 264 -5.22 3.87 10.82
N VAL A 265 -5.49 4.81 9.93
CA VAL A 265 -5.60 6.24 10.27
C VAL A 265 -6.75 6.44 11.26
N ASN A 266 -7.95 5.95 10.95
CA ASN A 266 -9.13 6.07 11.81
C ASN A 266 -8.93 5.41 13.18
N LYS A 267 -8.25 4.27 13.22
CA LYS A 267 -7.86 3.62 14.48
C LYS A 267 -6.90 4.48 15.30
N GLY A 268 -5.93 5.12 14.64
CA GLY A 268 -4.98 6.01 15.31
C GLY A 268 -5.66 7.24 15.89
N GLN A 269 -6.56 7.87 15.14
CA GLN A 269 -7.36 9.01 15.60
C GLN A 269 -8.14 8.69 16.89
N LYS A 270 -8.76 7.52 16.95
CA LYS A 270 -9.45 7.08 18.18
C LYS A 270 -8.47 6.93 19.35
N ILE A 271 -7.30 6.33 19.12
CA ILE A 271 -6.27 6.17 20.18
C ILE A 271 -5.77 7.53 20.69
N VAL A 272 -5.74 8.56 19.84
CA VAL A 272 -5.32 9.92 20.23
C VAL A 272 -6.44 10.64 20.97
N ALA A 273 -7.69 10.47 20.54
CA ALA A 273 -8.86 11.10 21.19
C ALA A 273 -9.16 10.53 22.59
N ASP A 274 -8.79 9.28 22.86
CA ASP A 274 -9.00 8.59 24.14
C ASP A 274 -7.89 8.89 25.17
N LYS A 275 -6.94 9.82 24.89
CA LYS A 275 -5.85 10.25 25.79
C LYS A 275 -6.13 11.56 26.47
#